data_a2760253006045d2e85180404746f157
#
_entry.id   a2760253006045d2e85180404746f157
#
_cell.length_a   1.000
_cell.length_b   1.000
_cell.length_c   1.000
_cell.angle_alpha   90.00
_cell.angle_beta   90.00
_cell.angle_gamma   90.00
#
_symmetry.space_group_name_H-M   'P 1'
#
loop_
_entity.id
_entity.type
_entity.pdbx_description
1 polymer ?
#
loop_
_entity_poly.entity_id
_entity_poly.type
_entity_poly.pdbx_seq_one_letter_code
_entity_poly.pdbx_strand_id
1 'polypeptide(L)'
;MKKTYVVDTNVILYSPNAILSFEENDVIIPEVVLEELDSFKKDKSDLGANARYAARLIDKLRKQGKLNEGIDLENGGKLRVEMNHHDTQMPASWNKEKADNRILQVCKGLKEQGEDVWLITKDIFLRIKADAVDINVEDYYEKFVPEYDRSEERRVGKEC
;
A
#
# COMPACT_ATOMS: atom_id res chain seq x y z
N MET A 1 9.09 14.71 -11.08
CA MET A 1 7.67 14.42 -11.32
C MET A 1 7.14 13.51 -10.21
N LYS A 2 6.00 13.84 -9.68
CA LYS A 2 5.38 13.09 -8.58
C LYS A 2 4.92 11.71 -9.02
N LYS A 3 5.20 10.71 -8.20
CA LYS A 3 4.68 9.36 -8.41
C LYS A 3 3.48 9.14 -7.48
N THR A 4 2.64 8.19 -7.86
CA THR A 4 1.48 7.77 -7.08
C THR A 4 1.75 6.33 -6.63
N TYR A 5 2.00 6.13 -5.36
CA TYR A 5 2.29 4.81 -4.80
C TYR A 5 1.04 4.20 -4.20
N VAL A 6 0.64 3.06 -4.72
CA VAL A 6 -0.47 2.28 -4.16
C VAL A 6 0.14 1.18 -3.29
N VAL A 7 -0.24 1.14 -2.02
CA VAL A 7 0.41 0.30 -1.02
C VAL A 7 -0.44 -0.92 -0.70
N ASP A 8 0.18 -2.11 -0.82
CA ASP A 8 -0.45 -3.38 -0.47
C ASP A 8 -0.51 -3.55 1.06
N THR A 9 -1.47 -4.32 1.51
CA THR A 9 -1.71 -4.60 2.93
C THR A 9 -0.45 -5.12 3.63
N ASN A 10 0.27 -6.05 3.01
CA ASN A 10 1.44 -6.67 3.63
C ASN A 10 2.55 -5.67 3.94
N VAL A 11 2.68 -4.62 3.14
CA VAL A 11 3.68 -3.58 3.40
C VAL A 11 3.38 -2.88 4.72
N ILE A 12 2.11 -2.53 4.94
CA ILE A 12 1.67 -1.84 6.17
C ILE A 12 1.77 -2.78 7.39
N LEU A 13 1.40 -4.05 7.21
CA LEU A 13 1.51 -5.04 8.28
C LEU A 13 2.96 -5.30 8.67
N TYR A 14 3.88 -5.22 7.70
CA TYR A 14 5.31 -5.37 7.95
C TYR A 14 5.88 -4.11 8.61
N SER A 15 5.49 -2.93 8.12
CA SER A 15 5.99 -1.65 8.61
C SER A 15 4.88 -0.61 8.56
N PRO A 16 4.19 -0.36 9.68
CA PRO A 16 3.04 0.57 9.67
C PRO A 16 3.43 2.01 9.37
N ASN A 17 4.69 2.39 9.56
CA ASN A 17 5.17 3.72 9.19
C ASN A 17 5.50 3.84 7.70
N ALA A 18 5.31 2.76 6.93
CA ALA A 18 5.59 2.79 5.49
C ALA A 18 4.87 3.92 4.79
N ILE A 19 3.64 4.24 5.20
CA ILE A 19 2.86 5.31 4.57
C ILE A 19 3.53 6.68 4.66
N LEU A 20 4.50 6.84 5.56
CA LEU A 20 5.25 8.09 5.73
C LEU A 20 6.60 8.06 5.04
N SER A 21 6.94 6.98 4.33
CA SER A 21 8.29 6.77 3.78
C SER A 21 8.45 7.07 2.30
N PHE A 22 7.44 7.61 1.64
CA PHE A 22 7.45 7.81 0.20
C PHE A 22 7.82 9.24 -0.22
N GLU A 23 8.49 9.96 0.64
CA GLU A 23 8.97 11.32 0.37
C GLU A 23 7.82 12.24 -0.09
N GLU A 24 8.03 13.03 -1.13
CA GLU A 24 7.05 14.01 -1.61
C GLU A 24 6.04 13.43 -2.61
N ASN A 25 5.93 12.12 -2.68
CA ASN A 25 5.01 11.44 -3.59
C ASN A 25 3.67 11.16 -2.91
N ASP A 26 2.65 10.89 -3.72
CA ASP A 26 1.33 10.55 -3.20
C ASP A 26 1.28 9.09 -2.77
N VAL A 27 0.61 8.83 -1.66
CA VAL A 27 0.42 7.49 -1.11
C VAL A 27 -1.07 7.18 -1.13
N ILE A 28 -1.42 6.08 -1.79
CA ILE A 28 -2.80 5.64 -1.93
C ILE A 28 -3.01 4.37 -1.13
N ILE A 29 -4.02 4.37 -0.28
CA ILE A 29 -4.46 3.18 0.42
C ILE A 29 -5.83 2.80 -0.16
N PRO A 30 -5.92 1.72 -0.95
CA PRO A 30 -7.22 1.24 -1.43
C PRO A 30 -8.11 0.83 -0.27
N GLU A 31 -9.43 0.99 -0.43
CA GLU A 31 -10.40 0.60 0.59
C GLU A 31 -10.22 -0.85 1.02
N VAL A 32 -9.95 -1.75 0.06
CA VAL A 32 -9.75 -3.18 0.37
C VAL A 32 -8.58 -3.39 1.32
N VAL A 33 -7.56 -2.54 1.26
CA VAL A 33 -6.43 -2.61 2.18
C VAL A 33 -6.88 -2.25 3.59
N LEU A 34 -7.74 -1.24 3.73
CA LEU A 34 -8.31 -0.90 5.04
C LEU A 34 -9.13 -2.06 5.61
N GLU A 35 -9.90 -2.72 4.76
CA GLU A 35 -10.71 -3.88 5.19
C GLU A 35 -9.82 -5.02 5.66
N GLU A 36 -8.74 -5.29 4.95
CA GLU A 36 -7.79 -6.31 5.35
C GLU A 36 -7.07 -5.95 6.66
N LEU A 37 -6.66 -4.70 6.82
CA LEU A 37 -6.07 -4.23 8.08
C LEU A 37 -7.04 -4.42 9.23
N ASP A 38 -8.31 -4.08 9.01
CA ASP A 38 -9.36 -4.24 10.02
C ASP A 38 -9.49 -5.71 10.45
N SER A 39 -9.32 -6.65 9.53
CA SER A 39 -9.41 -8.07 9.84
C SER A 39 -8.29 -8.54 10.77
N PHE A 40 -7.17 -7.85 10.83
CA PHE A 40 -6.03 -8.19 11.69
C PHE A 40 -6.05 -7.51 13.05
N LYS A 41 -6.95 -6.58 13.28
CA LYS A 41 -6.92 -5.75 14.51
C LYS A 41 -7.02 -6.52 15.82
N LYS A 42 -7.60 -7.72 15.80
CA LYS A 42 -7.76 -8.57 16.98
C LYS A 42 -6.69 -9.65 17.08
N ASP A 43 -5.82 -9.74 16.09
CA ASP A 43 -4.73 -10.71 16.10
C ASP A 43 -3.75 -10.35 17.22
N LYS A 44 -3.32 -11.34 17.97
CA LYS A 44 -2.42 -11.14 19.12
C LYS A 44 -0.94 -11.07 18.73
N SER A 45 -0.63 -11.39 17.47
CA SER A 45 0.74 -11.33 16.97
C SER A 45 1.15 -9.90 16.62
N ASP A 46 2.38 -9.76 16.16
CA ASP A 46 2.92 -8.47 15.68
C ASP A 46 2.08 -7.89 14.55
N LEU A 47 1.47 -8.75 13.72
CA LEU A 47 0.61 -8.28 12.63
C LEU A 47 -0.58 -7.50 13.17
N GLY A 48 -1.21 -8.01 14.22
CA GLY A 48 -2.32 -7.29 14.85
C GLY A 48 -1.87 -5.98 15.48
N ALA A 49 -0.71 -5.98 16.15
CA ALA A 49 -0.15 -4.76 16.73
C ALA A 49 0.11 -3.72 15.66
N ASN A 50 0.67 -4.13 14.53
CA ASN A 50 0.97 -3.23 13.42
C ASN A 50 -0.31 -2.72 12.75
N ALA A 51 -1.34 -3.58 12.61
CA ALA A 51 -2.62 -3.15 12.07
C ALA A 51 -3.25 -2.07 12.95
N ARG A 52 -3.22 -2.26 14.27
CA ARG A 52 -3.76 -1.27 15.22
C ARG A 52 -2.96 0.03 15.19
N TYR A 53 -1.64 -0.07 15.07
CA TYR A 53 -0.78 1.12 14.96
C TYR A 53 -1.11 1.91 13.70
N ALA A 54 -1.22 1.21 12.56
CA ALA A 54 -1.55 1.85 11.29
C ALA A 54 -2.92 2.54 11.36
N ALA A 55 -3.90 1.88 11.98
CA ALA A 55 -5.23 2.46 12.15
C ALA A 55 -5.17 3.77 12.96
N ARG A 56 -4.41 3.77 14.06
CA ARG A 56 -4.26 4.99 14.88
C ARG A 56 -3.55 6.10 14.13
N LEU A 57 -2.55 5.75 13.32
CA LEU A 57 -1.82 6.73 12.52
C LEU A 57 -2.73 7.37 11.47
N ILE A 58 -3.47 6.56 10.74
CA ILE A 58 -4.40 7.06 9.73
C ILE A 58 -5.50 7.89 10.38
N ASP A 59 -6.03 7.44 11.52
CA ASP A 59 -7.05 8.17 12.26
C ASP A 59 -6.56 9.56 12.71
N LYS A 60 -5.32 9.63 13.15
CA LYS A 60 -4.71 10.90 13.53
C LYS A 60 -4.56 11.83 12.32
N LEU A 61 -4.11 11.28 11.19
CA LEU A 61 -3.90 12.06 9.98
C LEU A 61 -5.22 12.59 9.40
N ARG A 62 -6.31 11.81 9.47
CA ARG A 62 -7.59 12.24 8.90
C ARG A 62 -8.16 13.50 9.55
N LYS A 63 -7.69 13.88 10.73
CA LYS A 63 -8.12 15.09 11.40
C LYS A 63 -7.64 16.37 10.71
N GLN A 64 -6.69 16.23 9.80
CA GLN A 64 -6.10 17.36 9.08
C GLN A 64 -6.82 17.68 7.76
N GLY A 65 -7.81 16.87 7.37
CA GLY A 65 -8.52 17.06 6.11
C GLY A 65 -9.39 15.88 5.78
N LYS A 66 -9.63 15.66 4.48
CA LYS A 66 -10.46 14.56 3.99
C LYS A 66 -9.60 13.52 3.30
N LEU A 67 -9.61 12.28 3.79
CA LEU A 67 -8.81 11.18 3.25
C LEU A 67 -9.14 10.88 1.79
N ASN A 68 -10.39 11.08 1.37
CA ASN A 68 -10.76 10.82 -0.03
C ASN A 68 -10.24 11.89 -1.00
N GLU A 69 -9.86 13.04 -0.49
CA GLU A 69 -9.30 14.14 -1.30
C GLU A 69 -7.78 14.22 -1.20
N GLY A 70 -7.23 13.72 -0.12
CA GLY A 70 -5.80 13.74 0.15
C GLY A 70 -5.44 14.63 1.32
N ILE A 71 -4.56 14.12 2.17
CA ILE A 71 -4.08 14.82 3.35
C ILE A 71 -2.59 15.08 3.18
N ASP A 72 -2.16 16.32 3.39
CA ASP A 72 -0.75 16.69 3.29
C ASP A 72 0.06 16.02 4.39
N LEU A 73 1.16 15.40 3.99
CA LEU A 73 2.12 14.80 4.91
C LEU A 73 3.29 15.77 5.12
N GLU A 74 3.97 15.62 6.25
CA GLU A 74 5.09 16.49 6.58
C GLU A 74 6.21 16.45 5.55
N ASN A 75 6.37 15.32 4.87
CA ASN A 75 7.42 15.14 3.85
C ASN A 75 7.08 15.77 2.50
N GLY A 76 5.94 16.44 2.37
CA GLY A 76 5.52 17.07 1.12
C GLY A 76 4.62 16.21 0.24
N GLY A 77 4.42 14.95 0.60
CA GLY A 77 3.50 14.07 -0.13
C GLY A 77 2.09 14.18 0.39
N LYS A 78 1.18 13.38 -0.17
CA LYS A 78 -0.21 13.31 0.25
C LYS A 78 -0.62 11.86 0.51
N LEU A 79 -1.44 11.66 1.53
CA LEU A 79 -2.06 10.37 1.80
C LEU A 79 -3.52 10.44 1.38
N ARG A 80 -3.96 9.47 0.58
CA ARG A 80 -5.35 9.40 0.12
C ARG A 80 -5.86 7.97 0.24
N VAL A 81 -7.11 7.81 0.65
CA VAL A 81 -7.84 6.54 0.61
C VAL A 81 -8.66 6.52 -0.67
N GLU A 82 -8.55 5.44 -1.44
CA GLU A 82 -9.22 5.32 -2.73
C GLU A 82 -10.28 4.24 -2.70
N MET A 83 -11.54 4.63 -2.97
CA MET A 83 -12.69 3.72 -2.93
C MET A 83 -13.32 3.52 -4.30
N ASN A 84 -12.78 4.16 -5.33
CA ASN A 84 -13.37 4.19 -6.67
C ASN A 84 -12.80 3.09 -7.58
N HIS A 85 -13.06 3.19 -8.87
CA HIS A 85 -12.51 2.33 -9.92
C HIS A 85 -13.12 0.92 -9.95
N HIS A 86 -14.36 0.76 -9.45
CA HIS A 86 -15.05 -0.52 -9.52
C HIS A 86 -15.46 -0.91 -10.94
N ASP A 87 -15.54 0.07 -11.84
CA ASP A 87 -15.89 -0.14 -13.24
C ASP A 87 -14.68 -0.28 -14.16
N THR A 88 -13.47 -0.15 -13.64
CA THR A 88 -12.25 -0.35 -14.41
C THR A 88 -12.19 -1.80 -14.89
N GLN A 89 -11.98 -1.99 -16.19
CA GLN A 89 -11.96 -3.33 -16.78
C GLN A 89 -10.70 -4.10 -16.45
N MET A 90 -10.89 -5.31 -15.93
CA MET A 90 -9.83 -6.25 -15.61
C MET A 90 -10.01 -7.50 -16.46
N PRO A 91 -8.97 -8.36 -16.54
CA PRO A 91 -9.11 -9.61 -17.31
C PRO A 91 -10.34 -10.38 -16.87
N ALA A 92 -11.13 -10.88 -17.85
CA ALA A 92 -12.42 -11.51 -17.57
C ALA A 92 -12.30 -12.74 -16.66
N SER A 93 -11.14 -13.40 -16.66
CA SER A 93 -10.90 -14.58 -15.82
C SER A 93 -10.65 -14.28 -14.35
N TRP A 94 -10.42 -13.00 -13.99
CA TRP A 94 -10.06 -12.62 -12.63
C TRP A 94 -11.29 -12.53 -11.73
N ASN A 95 -11.14 -13.07 -10.51
CA ASN A 95 -12.15 -12.91 -9.48
C ASN A 95 -12.10 -11.48 -8.94
N LYS A 96 -13.16 -10.73 -9.16
CA LYS A 96 -13.24 -9.31 -8.77
C LYS A 96 -13.24 -9.09 -7.26
N GLU A 97 -13.61 -10.10 -6.49
CA GLU A 97 -13.68 -9.99 -5.03
C GLU A 97 -12.36 -10.29 -4.33
N LYS A 98 -11.39 -10.87 -5.06
CA LYS A 98 -10.10 -11.15 -4.48
C LYS A 98 -9.33 -9.85 -4.24
N ALA A 99 -8.79 -9.68 -3.03
CA ALA A 99 -8.13 -8.45 -2.60
C ALA A 99 -7.02 -8.01 -3.55
N ASP A 100 -6.13 -8.91 -3.96
CA ASP A 100 -5.04 -8.61 -4.90
C ASP A 100 -5.57 -7.99 -6.19
N ASN A 101 -6.63 -8.60 -6.73
CA ASN A 101 -7.21 -8.16 -7.99
C ASN A 101 -7.85 -6.78 -7.83
N ARG A 102 -8.46 -6.54 -6.69
CA ARG A 102 -9.07 -5.23 -6.40
C ARG A 102 -8.00 -4.14 -6.28
N ILE A 103 -6.86 -4.46 -5.65
CA ILE A 103 -5.74 -3.52 -5.56
C ILE A 103 -5.23 -3.17 -6.97
N LEU A 104 -5.07 -4.17 -7.84
CA LEU A 104 -4.63 -3.94 -9.21
C LEU A 104 -5.66 -3.15 -10.01
N GLN A 105 -6.94 -3.36 -9.73
CA GLN A 105 -8.00 -2.58 -10.38
C GLN A 105 -7.90 -1.10 -10.03
N VAL A 106 -7.63 -0.77 -8.78
CA VAL A 106 -7.39 0.61 -8.35
C VAL A 106 -6.19 1.20 -9.07
N CYS A 107 -5.09 0.44 -9.13
CA CYS A 107 -3.88 0.88 -9.85
C CYS A 107 -4.18 1.20 -11.31
N LYS A 108 -4.90 0.30 -11.98
CA LYS A 108 -5.23 0.48 -13.39
C LYS A 108 -6.12 1.70 -13.59
N GLY A 109 -7.12 1.88 -12.73
CA GLY A 109 -8.02 3.02 -12.81
C GLY A 109 -7.29 4.34 -12.63
N LEU A 110 -6.39 4.43 -11.68
CA LEU A 110 -5.59 5.63 -11.46
C LEU A 110 -4.65 5.89 -12.65
N LYS A 111 -4.08 4.84 -13.21
CA LYS A 111 -3.22 4.98 -14.39
C LYS A 111 -4.02 5.51 -15.58
N GLU A 112 -5.25 5.04 -15.78
CA GLU A 112 -6.14 5.52 -16.84
C GLU A 112 -6.51 6.98 -16.66
N GLN A 113 -6.45 7.48 -15.43
CA GLN A 113 -6.67 8.90 -15.12
C GLN A 113 -5.42 9.75 -15.34
N GLY A 114 -4.32 9.15 -15.77
CA GLY A 114 -3.10 9.87 -16.08
C GLY A 114 -2.07 9.95 -14.95
N GLU A 115 -2.29 9.25 -13.84
CA GLU A 115 -1.33 9.24 -12.75
C GLU A 115 -0.18 8.29 -13.04
N ASP A 116 1.00 8.60 -12.53
CA ASP A 116 2.19 7.75 -12.66
C ASP A 116 2.18 6.75 -11.50
N VAL A 117 1.47 5.64 -11.71
CA VAL A 117 1.14 4.67 -10.65
C VAL A 117 2.21 3.60 -10.49
N TRP A 118 2.58 3.36 -9.24
CA TRP A 118 3.50 2.30 -8.84
C TRP A 118 2.89 1.52 -7.69
N LEU A 119 2.73 0.22 -7.87
CA LEU A 119 2.28 -0.66 -6.79
C LEU A 119 3.47 -1.01 -5.91
N ILE A 120 3.30 -0.90 -4.60
CA ILE A 120 4.32 -1.27 -3.63
C ILE A 120 3.82 -2.51 -2.89
N THR A 121 4.56 -3.61 -3.02
CA THR A 121 4.17 -4.88 -2.40
C THR A 121 5.40 -5.72 -2.08
N LYS A 122 5.25 -6.62 -1.12
CA LYS A 122 6.25 -7.63 -0.77
C LYS A 122 5.90 -8.98 -1.39
N ASP A 123 4.72 -9.11 -1.98
CA ASP A 123 4.20 -10.37 -2.52
C ASP A 123 4.70 -10.59 -3.95
N ILE A 124 5.47 -11.65 -4.15
CA ILE A 124 6.03 -12.01 -5.46
C ILE A 124 4.93 -12.25 -6.50
N PHE A 125 3.88 -12.98 -6.13
CA PHE A 125 2.79 -13.27 -7.07
C PHE A 125 2.04 -12.02 -7.47
N LEU A 126 1.83 -11.10 -6.53
CA LEU A 126 1.18 -9.84 -6.85
C LEU A 126 2.04 -9.00 -7.80
N ARG A 127 3.36 -9.03 -7.63
CA ARG A 127 4.28 -8.34 -8.54
C ARG A 127 4.19 -8.93 -9.95
N ILE A 128 4.12 -10.25 -10.06
CA ILE A 128 3.98 -10.92 -11.36
C ILE A 128 2.66 -10.52 -12.03
N LYS A 129 1.57 -10.52 -11.27
CA LYS A 129 0.25 -10.14 -11.81
C LYS A 129 0.23 -8.67 -12.24
N ALA A 130 0.84 -7.79 -11.47
CA ALA A 130 0.92 -6.37 -11.81
C ALA A 130 1.65 -6.17 -13.14
N ASP A 131 2.78 -6.83 -13.30
CA ASP A 131 3.54 -6.77 -14.55
C ASP A 131 2.70 -7.26 -15.73
N ALA A 132 1.94 -8.33 -15.54
CA ALA A 132 1.11 -8.92 -16.59
C ALA A 132 -0.02 -7.98 -17.06
N VAL A 133 -0.41 -7.01 -16.25
CA VAL A 133 -1.44 -6.02 -16.63
C VAL A 133 -0.85 -4.61 -16.78
N ASP A 134 0.45 -4.53 -17.01
CA ASP A 134 1.18 -3.28 -17.29
C ASP A 134 1.13 -2.25 -16.15
N ILE A 135 1.13 -2.71 -14.93
CA ILE A 135 1.24 -1.84 -13.76
C ILE A 135 2.68 -1.89 -13.24
N ASN A 136 3.31 -0.73 -13.11
CA ASN A 136 4.64 -0.63 -12.52
C ASN A 136 4.59 -1.09 -11.07
N VAL A 137 5.60 -1.85 -10.66
CA VAL A 137 5.63 -2.41 -9.30
C VAL A 137 7.05 -2.37 -8.74
N GLU A 138 7.15 -2.14 -7.42
CA GLU A 138 8.43 -2.17 -6.72
C GLU A 138 8.27 -2.93 -5.40
N ASP A 139 9.35 -3.58 -4.97
CA ASP A 139 9.41 -4.21 -3.66
C ASP A 139 9.70 -3.12 -2.62
N TYR A 140 8.85 -3.04 -1.60
CA TYR A 140 9.01 -2.04 -0.56
C TYR A 140 10.38 -2.12 0.11
N TYR A 141 10.78 -3.34 0.46
CA TYR A 141 12.00 -3.56 1.23
C TYR A 141 13.25 -3.06 0.50
N GLU A 142 13.37 -3.38 -0.77
CA GLU A 142 14.55 -3.01 -1.56
C GLU A 142 14.67 -1.50 -1.80
N LYS A 143 13.53 -0.83 -1.96
CA LYS A 143 13.51 0.58 -2.38
C LYS A 143 13.46 1.56 -1.22
N PHE A 144 12.68 1.28 -0.19
CA PHE A 144 12.29 2.27 0.83
C PHE A 144 12.81 1.98 2.23
N VAL A 145 13.27 0.76 2.51
CA VAL A 145 13.84 0.42 3.81
C VAL A 145 15.33 0.74 3.79
N PRO A 146 15.85 1.52 4.76
CA PRO A 146 17.28 1.81 4.83
C PRO A 146 18.10 0.52 4.91
N GLU A 147 19.29 0.53 4.32
CA GLU A 147 20.17 -0.65 4.31
C GLU A 147 20.50 -1.14 5.70
N TYR A 148 20.64 -0.23 6.63
CA TYR A 148 20.87 -0.54 8.03
C TYR A 148 19.77 -1.45 8.59
N ASP A 149 18.50 -1.13 8.32
CA ASP A 149 17.35 -1.94 8.76
C ASP A 149 17.34 -3.30 8.07
N ARG A 150 17.71 -3.32 6.79
CA ARG A 150 17.79 -4.58 6.05
C ARG A 150 18.84 -5.52 6.64
N SER A 151 19.97 -4.97 7.07
CA SER A 151 21.04 -5.76 7.70
C SER A 151 20.57 -6.37 9.00
N GLU A 152 19.87 -5.62 9.83
CA GLU A 152 19.32 -6.13 11.08
C GLU A 152 18.28 -7.21 10.84
N GLU A 153 17.40 -7.01 9.87
CA GLU A 153 16.38 -7.98 9.51
C GLU A 153 17.02 -9.29 9.05
N ARG A 154 18.08 -9.22 8.25
CA ARG A 154 18.77 -10.41 7.77
C ARG A 154 19.43 -11.17 8.93
N ARG A 155 19.97 -10.48 9.94
CA ARG A 155 20.53 -11.14 11.10
C ARG A 155 19.47 -11.89 11.90
N VAL A 156 18.33 -11.27 12.11
CA VAL A 156 17.18 -11.91 12.77
C VAL A 156 16.75 -13.14 12.01
N GLY A 157 16.66 -13.03 10.68
CA GLY A 157 16.29 -14.16 9.83
C GLY A 157 17.27 -15.32 9.91
N LYS A 158 18.56 -15.04 10.08
CA LYS A 158 19.55 -16.09 10.19
C LYS A 158 19.49 -16.82 11.53
N GLU A 159 19.09 -16.15 12.56
CA GLU A 159 18.94 -16.74 13.89
C GLU A 159 17.72 -17.64 14.00
N CYS A 160 16.76 -17.42 13.14
CA CYS A 160 15.58 -18.27 13.06
C CYS A 160 15.85 -19.47 12.17
#